data_81e28e78bb942cf2bb2e8a5f03414b91
#
_entry.id   81e28e78bb942cf2bb2e8a5f03414b91
#
_cell.length_a   1.000
_cell.length_b   1.000
_cell.length_c   1.000
_cell.angle_alpha   90.00
_cell.angle_beta   90.00
_cell.angle_gamma   90.00
#
_symmetry.space_group_name_H-M   'P 1'
#
loop_
_entity.id
_entity.type
_entity.pdbx_description
1 polymer ?
#
loop_
_entity_poly.entity_id
_entity_poly.type
_entity_poly.pdbx_seq_one_letter_code
_entity_poly.pdbx_strand_id
1 'polypeptide(L)'
;LLVITSVGSPAPVIDPIHAYGGEVYADVASMRHAELAVAAGADGLILLTAGAGGQTGWANPFAFVRGVREFFDGPIVLAGWVADAQSLMAARVLGCDLAYMGTRFIATQESMADPRHKQMIADARLDDIKLTTASTGLEASLLIPSLRAAGLDPDNLPSRGQLAIDKDINPA
;
A
#
# COMPACT_ATOMS: atom_id res chain seq x y z
N LEU A 1 -11.14 18.94 1.03
CA LEU A 1 -11.38 17.50 1.19
C LEU A 1 -10.40 16.73 0.29
N LEU A 2 -9.75 15.70 0.83
CA LEU A 2 -8.86 14.81 0.08
C LEU A 2 -9.61 13.52 -0.27
N VAL A 3 -9.53 13.12 -1.54
CA VAL A 3 -10.04 11.85 -2.05
C VAL A 3 -8.86 11.00 -2.55
N ILE A 4 -8.77 9.75 -2.12
CA ILE A 4 -7.77 8.79 -2.59
C ILE A 4 -8.44 7.82 -3.55
N THR A 5 -7.87 7.68 -4.74
CA THR A 5 -8.31 6.69 -5.75
C THR A 5 -7.33 5.53 -5.79
N SER A 6 -7.84 4.31 -5.90
CA SER A 6 -7.05 3.10 -6.00
C SER A 6 -7.62 2.15 -7.05
N VAL A 7 -6.75 1.38 -7.71
CA VAL A 7 -7.12 0.37 -8.72
C VAL A 7 -7.95 0.95 -9.87
N GLY A 8 -7.31 1.73 -10.73
CA GLY A 8 -7.93 2.30 -11.92
C GLY A 8 -7.49 3.72 -12.21
N SER A 9 -8.15 4.34 -13.21
CA SER A 9 -7.87 5.71 -13.58
C SER A 9 -8.59 6.68 -12.63
N PRO A 10 -7.94 7.74 -12.12
CA PRO A 10 -8.60 8.78 -11.34
C PRO A 10 -9.50 9.71 -12.19
N ALA A 11 -9.35 9.72 -13.51
CA ALA A 11 -10.02 10.67 -14.42
C ALA A 11 -11.52 10.87 -14.17
N PRO A 12 -12.35 9.81 -13.90
CA PRO A 12 -13.79 10.02 -13.72
C PRO A 12 -14.18 10.85 -12.50
N VAL A 13 -13.28 10.99 -11.51
CA VAL A 13 -13.59 11.70 -10.26
C VAL A 13 -12.88 13.04 -10.13
N ILE A 14 -11.90 13.35 -10.99
CA ILE A 14 -11.12 14.60 -10.92
C ILE A 14 -12.04 15.83 -10.97
N ASP A 15 -12.76 16.04 -12.07
CA ASP A 15 -13.60 17.22 -12.25
C ASP A 15 -14.70 17.36 -11.18
N PRO A 16 -15.44 16.28 -10.82
CA PRO A 16 -16.41 16.34 -9.73
C PRO A 16 -15.81 16.75 -8.37
N ILE A 17 -14.61 16.28 -8.05
CA ILE A 17 -13.93 16.61 -6.79
C ILE A 17 -13.39 18.03 -6.81
N HIS A 18 -12.76 18.45 -7.91
CA HIS A 18 -12.25 19.81 -8.09
C HIS A 18 -13.38 20.86 -8.07
N ALA A 19 -14.57 20.53 -8.54
CA ALA A 19 -15.73 21.45 -8.59
C ALA A 19 -16.12 22.02 -7.22
N TYR A 20 -15.81 21.33 -6.12
CA TYR A 20 -16.04 21.83 -4.75
C TYR A 20 -14.74 22.12 -3.98
N GLY A 21 -13.60 22.22 -4.66
CA GLY A 21 -12.29 22.54 -4.05
C GLY A 21 -11.63 21.37 -3.31
N GLY A 22 -11.98 20.14 -3.67
CA GLY A 22 -11.29 18.93 -3.17
C GLY A 22 -10.03 18.62 -3.96
N GLU A 23 -9.19 17.75 -3.42
CA GLU A 23 -7.96 17.22 -4.04
C GLU A 23 -8.10 15.71 -4.28
N VAL A 24 -7.49 15.22 -5.35
CA VAL A 24 -7.46 13.80 -5.70
C VAL A 24 -6.03 13.29 -5.69
N TYR A 25 -5.74 12.34 -4.82
CA TYR A 25 -4.49 11.61 -4.81
C TYR A 25 -4.72 10.21 -5.40
N ALA A 26 -3.81 9.77 -6.27
CA ALA A 26 -3.91 8.49 -6.95
C ALA A 26 -2.87 7.48 -6.44
N ASP A 27 -3.32 6.27 -6.06
CA ASP A 27 -2.44 5.14 -5.82
C ASP A 27 -1.81 4.68 -7.14
N VAL A 28 -0.49 4.65 -7.20
CA VAL A 28 0.27 4.25 -8.38
C VAL A 28 1.37 3.26 -8.01
N ALA A 29 1.53 2.20 -8.82
CA ALA A 29 2.50 1.12 -8.59
C ALA A 29 3.55 1.00 -9.72
N SER A 30 3.57 1.94 -10.67
CA SER A 30 4.55 1.98 -11.77
C SER A 30 4.69 3.41 -12.30
N MET A 31 5.80 3.67 -13.03
CA MET A 31 6.03 4.95 -13.72
C MET A 31 4.86 5.29 -14.65
N ARG A 32 4.42 4.32 -15.45
CA ARG A 32 3.28 4.52 -16.37
C ARG A 32 1.98 4.88 -15.62
N HIS A 33 1.72 4.27 -14.46
CA HIS A 33 0.53 4.65 -13.67
C HIS A 33 0.67 6.08 -13.15
N ALA A 34 1.85 6.49 -12.72
CA ALA A 34 2.10 7.86 -12.25
C ALA A 34 1.92 8.88 -13.39
N GLU A 35 2.49 8.63 -14.56
CA GLU A 35 2.32 9.48 -15.76
C GLU A 35 0.85 9.64 -16.15
N LEU A 36 0.09 8.53 -16.16
CA LEU A 36 -1.34 8.55 -16.49
C LEU A 36 -2.18 9.30 -15.44
N ALA A 37 -1.85 9.16 -14.16
CA ALA A 37 -2.53 9.86 -13.07
C ALA A 37 -2.29 11.38 -13.15
N VAL A 38 -1.04 11.79 -13.40
CA VAL A 38 -0.68 13.20 -13.60
C VAL A 38 -1.38 13.77 -14.84
N ALA A 39 -1.35 13.04 -15.96
CA ALA A 39 -2.04 13.45 -17.18
C ALA A 39 -3.57 13.55 -17.02
N ALA A 40 -4.15 12.78 -16.10
CA ALA A 40 -5.57 12.86 -15.74
C ALA A 40 -5.89 14.04 -14.82
N GLY A 41 -4.89 14.72 -14.23
CA GLY A 41 -5.08 15.86 -13.35
C GLY A 41 -5.07 15.52 -11.84
N ALA A 42 -4.50 14.41 -11.44
CA ALA A 42 -4.33 14.10 -10.01
C ALA A 42 -3.44 15.15 -9.33
N ASP A 43 -3.86 15.63 -8.15
CA ASP A 43 -3.14 16.65 -7.37
C ASP A 43 -1.94 16.07 -6.63
N GLY A 44 -2.01 14.78 -6.27
CA GLY A 44 -0.93 14.08 -5.58
C GLY A 44 -0.85 12.62 -5.99
N LEU A 45 0.29 11.99 -5.70
CA LEU A 45 0.54 10.57 -5.98
C LEU A 45 0.88 9.81 -4.69
N ILE A 46 0.25 8.64 -4.52
CA ILE A 46 0.62 7.68 -3.48
C ILE A 46 1.39 6.56 -4.17
N LEU A 47 2.71 6.51 -3.92
CA LEU A 47 3.58 5.53 -4.55
C LEU A 47 3.54 4.22 -3.76
N LEU A 48 2.84 3.21 -4.29
CA LEU A 48 2.88 1.84 -3.77
C LEU A 48 4.20 1.20 -4.16
N THR A 49 5.08 1.03 -3.18
CA THR A 49 6.42 0.47 -3.40
C THR A 49 6.53 -0.95 -2.87
N ALA A 50 7.60 -1.65 -3.23
CA ALA A 50 7.94 -2.94 -2.65
C ALA A 50 8.03 -2.83 -1.13
N GLY A 51 7.39 -3.76 -0.41
CA GLY A 51 7.36 -3.79 1.05
C GLY A 51 6.19 -3.06 1.72
N ALA A 52 5.22 -2.56 0.96
CA ALA A 52 3.95 -2.14 1.53
C ALA A 52 3.21 -3.34 2.14
N GLY A 53 2.61 -3.17 3.31
CA GLY A 53 1.74 -4.18 3.93
C GLY A 53 0.38 -4.22 3.22
N GLY A 54 -0.18 -5.42 3.04
CA GLY A 54 -1.35 -5.60 2.19
C GLY A 54 -0.98 -5.47 0.71
N GLN A 55 -1.82 -4.81 -0.09
CA GLN A 55 -1.51 -4.56 -1.50
C GLN A 55 -0.21 -3.77 -1.63
N THR A 56 0.68 -4.23 -2.51
CA THR A 56 2.03 -3.70 -2.66
C THR A 56 2.41 -3.49 -4.12
N GLY A 57 3.42 -2.66 -4.37
CA GLY A 57 4.09 -2.54 -5.65
C GLY A 57 5.35 -3.40 -5.70
N TRP A 58 5.93 -3.51 -6.89
CA TRP A 58 7.20 -4.21 -7.13
C TRP A 58 8.41 -3.28 -7.07
N ALA A 59 8.19 -1.99 -7.30
CA ALA A 59 9.27 -1.03 -7.49
C ALA A 59 9.96 -0.67 -6.16
N ASN A 60 11.29 -0.61 -6.19
CA ASN A 60 12.08 -0.10 -5.10
C ASN A 60 11.76 1.39 -4.85
N PRO A 61 11.51 1.84 -3.60
CA PRO A 61 11.12 3.22 -3.30
C PRO A 61 12.16 4.25 -3.75
N PHE A 62 13.47 3.96 -3.65
CA PHE A 62 14.53 4.88 -4.08
C PHE A 62 14.44 5.19 -5.57
N ALA A 63 14.30 4.15 -6.41
CA ALA A 63 14.19 4.33 -7.84
C ALA A 63 12.85 4.98 -8.23
N PHE A 64 11.75 4.53 -7.62
CA PHE A 64 10.42 4.97 -8.00
C PHE A 64 10.18 6.45 -7.64
N VAL A 65 10.49 6.87 -6.41
CA VAL A 65 10.35 8.28 -5.99
C VAL A 65 11.23 9.19 -6.85
N ARG A 66 12.49 8.82 -7.08
CA ARG A 66 13.39 9.65 -7.89
C ARG A 66 12.93 9.74 -9.35
N GLY A 67 12.45 8.64 -9.92
CA GLY A 67 11.91 8.67 -11.28
C GLY A 67 10.65 9.51 -11.41
N VAL A 68 9.71 9.43 -10.44
CA VAL A 68 8.50 10.26 -10.45
C VAL A 68 8.83 11.74 -10.29
N ARG A 69 9.83 12.09 -9.47
CA ARG A 69 10.29 13.50 -9.30
C ARG A 69 10.92 14.11 -10.55
N GLU A 70 11.23 13.33 -11.58
CA GLU A 70 11.72 13.89 -12.86
C GLU A 70 10.63 14.62 -13.65
N PHE A 71 9.34 14.33 -13.38
CA PHE A 71 8.21 14.91 -14.11
C PHE A 71 7.06 15.40 -13.23
N PHE A 72 7.12 15.22 -11.92
CA PHE A 72 6.04 15.61 -11.01
C PHE A 72 6.56 16.33 -9.76
N ASP A 73 6.19 17.60 -9.62
CA ASP A 73 6.56 18.47 -8.49
C ASP A 73 5.49 18.53 -7.39
N GLY A 74 4.31 17.94 -7.62
CA GLY A 74 3.22 17.91 -6.66
C GLY A 74 3.49 16.97 -5.47
N PRO A 75 2.54 16.86 -4.53
CA PRO A 75 2.69 16.03 -3.35
C PRO A 75 2.92 14.54 -3.68
N ILE A 76 3.97 13.96 -3.12
CA ILE A 76 4.28 12.53 -3.17
C ILE A 76 4.14 11.93 -1.78
N VAL A 77 3.34 10.88 -1.68
CA VAL A 77 3.14 10.06 -0.49
C VAL A 77 3.83 8.71 -0.68
N LEU A 78 4.75 8.34 0.20
CA LEU A 78 5.39 7.03 0.14
C LEU A 78 4.55 5.98 0.89
N ALA A 79 4.13 4.93 0.19
CA ALA A 79 3.48 3.75 0.76
C ALA A 79 4.40 2.53 0.62
N GLY A 80 4.98 2.11 1.74
CA GLY A 80 5.84 0.93 1.83
C GLY A 80 7.02 1.11 2.78
N TRP A 81 7.17 0.18 3.72
CA TRP A 81 8.27 0.12 4.70
C TRP A 81 8.49 1.36 5.59
N VAL A 82 7.56 2.29 5.62
CA VAL A 82 7.63 3.40 6.58
C VAL A 82 6.99 2.94 7.89
N ALA A 83 7.82 2.60 8.89
CA ALA A 83 7.35 2.02 10.14
C ALA A 83 7.92 2.71 11.39
N ASP A 84 8.92 3.57 11.24
CA ASP A 84 9.63 4.26 12.32
C ASP A 84 10.11 5.66 11.90
N ALA A 85 10.73 6.37 12.82
CA ALA A 85 11.24 7.72 12.57
C ALA A 85 12.37 7.75 11.53
N GLN A 86 13.21 6.74 11.48
CA GLN A 86 14.32 6.65 10.54
C GLN A 86 13.81 6.47 9.10
N SER A 87 12.87 5.56 8.90
CA SER A 87 12.25 5.34 7.59
C SER A 87 11.44 6.54 7.13
N LEU A 88 10.77 7.26 8.06
CA LEU A 88 10.08 8.52 7.75
C LEU A 88 11.06 9.62 7.31
N MET A 89 12.19 9.75 7.99
CA MET A 89 13.24 10.69 7.59
C MET A 89 13.84 10.33 6.23
N ALA A 90 14.06 9.04 5.96
CA ALA A 90 14.53 8.56 4.67
C ALA A 90 13.55 8.90 3.54
N ALA A 91 12.24 8.73 3.75
CA ALA A 91 11.22 9.11 2.79
C ALA A 91 11.30 10.61 2.44
N ARG A 92 11.48 11.48 3.44
CA ARG A 92 11.68 12.93 3.21
C ARG A 92 12.93 13.24 2.42
N VAL A 93 14.05 12.60 2.75
CA VAL A 93 15.33 12.79 2.02
C VAL A 93 15.21 12.33 0.57
N LEU A 94 14.43 11.28 0.30
CA LEU A 94 14.14 10.82 -1.06
C LEU A 94 13.33 11.84 -1.87
N GLY A 95 12.60 12.74 -1.21
CA GLY A 95 11.77 13.76 -1.84
C GLY A 95 10.27 13.50 -1.69
N CYS A 96 9.85 12.66 -0.73
CA CYS A 96 8.43 12.50 -0.40
C CYS A 96 7.98 13.58 0.57
N ASP A 97 6.73 14.02 0.43
CA ASP A 97 6.11 15.02 1.31
C ASP A 97 5.43 14.36 2.51
N LEU A 98 4.85 13.19 2.27
CA LEU A 98 4.08 12.42 3.25
C LEU A 98 4.45 10.93 3.21
N ALA A 99 4.05 10.21 4.26
CA ALA A 99 4.13 8.75 4.32
C ALA A 99 2.74 8.15 4.63
N TYR A 100 2.41 7.07 3.93
CA TYR A 100 1.18 6.31 4.12
C TYR A 100 1.49 5.02 4.88
N MET A 101 1.04 4.94 6.12
CA MET A 101 1.34 3.85 7.02
C MET A 101 0.04 3.19 7.48
N GLY A 102 -0.15 1.91 7.16
CA GLY A 102 -1.31 1.12 7.60
C GLY A 102 -0.93 0.12 8.70
N THR A 103 -0.03 -0.80 8.39
CA THR A 103 0.31 -1.96 9.26
C THR A 103 0.75 -1.53 10.66
N ARG A 104 1.52 -0.45 10.77
CA ARG A 104 1.96 0.08 12.07
C ARG A 104 0.78 0.45 12.97
N PHE A 105 -0.27 1.04 12.40
CA PHE A 105 -1.46 1.47 13.14
C PHE A 105 -2.44 0.31 13.44
N ILE A 106 -2.40 -0.79 12.69
CA ILE A 106 -3.19 -1.99 13.01
C ILE A 106 -2.81 -2.53 14.38
N ALA A 107 -1.52 -2.48 14.75
CA ALA A 107 -1.03 -3.01 16.02
C ALA A 107 -1.27 -2.07 17.23
N THR A 108 -1.85 -0.88 17.04
CA THR A 108 -2.12 0.06 18.14
C THR A 108 -3.31 -0.35 18.99
N GLN A 109 -3.44 0.25 20.17
CA GLN A 109 -4.55 -0.03 21.10
C GLN A 109 -5.90 0.44 20.52
N GLU A 110 -5.88 1.54 19.77
CA GLU A 110 -7.07 2.17 19.17
C GLU A 110 -7.66 1.38 17.99
N SER A 111 -6.87 0.51 17.38
CA SER A 111 -7.34 -0.33 16.29
C SER A 111 -8.36 -1.36 16.78
N MET A 112 -9.39 -1.63 15.98
CA MET A 112 -10.39 -2.67 16.23
C MET A 112 -9.95 -4.07 15.77
N ALA A 113 -8.70 -4.24 15.31
CA ALA A 113 -8.18 -5.54 14.88
C ALA A 113 -8.13 -6.55 16.04
N ASP A 114 -8.30 -7.84 15.72
CA ASP A 114 -8.19 -8.94 16.70
C ASP A 114 -6.85 -8.85 17.47
N PRO A 115 -6.86 -8.97 18.80
CA PRO A 115 -5.64 -8.91 19.61
C PRO A 115 -4.54 -9.90 19.18
N ARG A 116 -4.93 -11.08 18.70
CA ARG A 116 -3.97 -12.09 18.17
C ARG A 116 -3.29 -11.57 16.90
N HIS A 117 -4.04 -10.89 16.02
CA HIS A 117 -3.48 -10.32 14.81
C HIS A 117 -2.52 -9.16 15.13
N LYS A 118 -2.89 -8.30 16.08
CA LYS A 118 -2.00 -7.23 16.58
C LYS A 118 -0.69 -7.80 17.12
N GLN A 119 -0.78 -8.88 17.92
CA GLN A 119 0.40 -9.56 18.46
C GLN A 119 1.26 -10.17 17.36
N MET A 120 0.64 -10.84 16.36
CA MET A 120 1.36 -11.36 15.20
C MET A 120 2.13 -10.26 14.46
N ILE A 121 1.54 -9.08 14.29
CA ILE A 121 2.22 -7.94 13.65
C ILE A 121 3.39 -7.44 14.51
N ALA A 122 3.21 -7.36 15.83
CA ALA A 122 4.23 -6.88 16.75
C ALA A 122 5.45 -7.82 16.83
N ASP A 123 5.22 -9.13 16.73
CA ASP A 123 6.26 -10.16 16.83
C ASP A 123 6.90 -10.45 15.46
N ALA A 124 6.26 -10.11 14.36
CA ALA A 124 6.71 -10.43 13.01
C ALA A 124 8.04 -9.74 12.65
N ARG A 125 8.85 -10.46 11.91
CA ARG A 125 10.09 -9.98 11.28
C ARG A 125 9.92 -9.93 9.76
N LEU A 126 10.93 -9.43 9.07
CA LEU A 126 10.92 -9.32 7.61
C LEU A 126 10.66 -10.68 6.93
N ASP A 127 11.25 -11.75 7.45
CA ASP A 127 11.12 -13.10 6.88
C ASP A 127 9.74 -13.74 7.14
N ASP A 128 8.90 -13.12 7.98
CA ASP A 128 7.53 -13.56 8.24
C ASP A 128 6.51 -12.97 7.25
N ILE A 129 6.98 -12.29 6.20
CA ILE A 129 6.14 -11.71 5.15
C ILE A 129 6.15 -12.62 3.91
N LYS A 130 4.97 -13.01 3.44
CA LYS A 130 4.77 -13.72 2.17
C LYS A 130 4.20 -12.77 1.13
N LEU A 131 4.92 -12.56 0.04
CA LEU A 131 4.40 -11.89 -1.14
C LEU A 131 3.61 -12.90 -1.98
N THR A 132 2.38 -12.58 -2.32
CA THR A 132 1.49 -13.48 -3.06
C THR A 132 0.40 -12.74 -3.84
N THR A 133 -0.07 -13.34 -4.92
CA THR A 133 -1.23 -12.88 -5.69
C THR A 133 -2.49 -13.70 -5.39
N ALA A 134 -2.42 -14.64 -4.44
CA ALA A 134 -3.48 -15.63 -4.19
C ALA A 134 -4.81 -15.00 -3.76
N SER A 135 -4.79 -13.88 -3.01
CA SER A 135 -6.00 -13.24 -2.47
C SER A 135 -6.75 -12.41 -3.52
N THR A 136 -6.20 -11.28 -3.92
CA THR A 136 -6.90 -10.31 -4.79
C THR A 136 -6.54 -10.44 -6.28
N GLY A 137 -5.58 -11.28 -6.60
CA GLY A 137 -4.99 -11.33 -7.95
C GLY A 137 -3.92 -10.25 -8.19
N LEU A 138 -3.74 -9.32 -7.25
CA LEU A 138 -2.65 -8.35 -7.21
C LEU A 138 -1.65 -8.78 -6.14
N GLU A 139 -0.40 -8.34 -6.29
CA GLU A 139 0.61 -8.62 -5.28
C GLU A 139 0.21 -8.01 -3.92
N ALA A 140 0.28 -8.84 -2.89
CA ALA A 140 0.00 -8.45 -1.51
C ALA A 140 0.98 -9.10 -0.55
N SER A 141 1.40 -8.35 0.46
CA SER A 141 2.21 -8.83 1.57
C SER A 141 1.30 -9.36 2.68
N LEU A 142 1.37 -10.65 2.96
CA LEU A 142 0.61 -11.33 4.01
C LEU A 142 1.55 -11.88 5.08
N LEU A 143 1.07 -11.92 6.34
CA LEU A 143 1.83 -12.52 7.43
C LEU A 143 1.80 -14.05 7.35
N ILE A 144 2.97 -14.69 7.33
CA ILE A 144 3.11 -16.15 7.36
C ILE A 144 2.42 -16.76 8.59
N PRO A 145 2.59 -16.23 9.82
CA PRO A 145 1.85 -16.73 10.97
C PRO A 145 0.32 -16.67 10.79
N SER A 146 -0.20 -15.63 10.14
CA SER A 146 -1.64 -15.50 9.86
C SER A 146 -2.13 -16.55 8.87
N LEU A 147 -1.37 -16.82 7.80
CA LEU A 147 -1.66 -17.88 6.84
C LEU A 147 -1.70 -19.26 7.51
N ARG A 148 -0.71 -19.56 8.34
CA ARG A 148 -0.65 -20.83 9.10
C ARG A 148 -1.80 -20.96 10.09
N ALA A 149 -2.16 -19.89 10.78
CA ALA A 149 -3.31 -19.89 11.71
C ALA A 149 -4.64 -20.13 10.98
N ALA A 150 -4.74 -19.75 9.71
CA ALA A 150 -5.87 -20.03 8.82
C ALA A 150 -5.80 -21.45 8.19
N GLY A 151 -4.82 -22.27 8.54
CA GLY A 151 -4.65 -23.62 8.00
C GLY A 151 -4.07 -23.68 6.59
N LEU A 152 -3.48 -22.58 6.12
CA LEU A 152 -2.87 -22.49 4.79
C LEU A 152 -1.36 -22.78 4.87
N ASP A 153 -0.85 -23.44 3.84
CA ASP A 153 0.60 -23.60 3.65
C ASP A 153 1.13 -22.40 2.88
N PRO A 154 2.01 -21.56 3.51
CA PRO A 154 2.56 -20.38 2.84
C PRO A 154 3.39 -20.70 1.60
N ASP A 155 3.91 -21.92 1.48
CA ASP A 155 4.73 -22.35 0.34
C ASP A 155 3.91 -23.00 -0.77
N ASN A 156 2.61 -23.29 -0.49
CA ASN A 156 1.69 -23.90 -1.45
C ASN A 156 0.32 -23.20 -1.43
N LEU A 157 0.34 -21.88 -1.64
CA LEU A 157 -0.89 -21.08 -1.69
C LEU A 157 -1.68 -21.36 -2.98
N PRO A 158 -3.02 -21.20 -2.96
CA PRO A 158 -3.85 -21.37 -4.14
C PRO A 158 -3.47 -20.41 -5.26
N SER A 159 -3.98 -20.68 -6.45
CA SER A 159 -3.73 -19.85 -7.63
C SER A 159 -4.25 -18.43 -7.43
N ARG A 160 -3.77 -17.53 -8.27
CA ARG A 160 -4.09 -16.10 -8.27
C ARG A 160 -5.58 -15.82 -8.08
N GLY A 161 -5.93 -15.03 -7.08
CA GLY A 161 -7.30 -14.58 -6.80
C GLY A 161 -8.25 -15.67 -6.26
N GLN A 162 -7.74 -16.83 -5.81
CA GLN A 162 -8.57 -17.91 -5.26
C GLN A 162 -8.65 -17.91 -3.73
N LEU A 163 -7.84 -17.11 -3.06
CA LEU A 163 -7.85 -16.97 -1.60
C LEU A 163 -8.80 -15.85 -1.18
N ALA A 164 -9.86 -16.15 -0.47
CA ALA A 164 -10.77 -15.15 0.07
C ALA A 164 -10.33 -14.73 1.48
N ILE A 165 -9.94 -13.47 1.66
CA ILE A 165 -9.39 -12.94 2.93
C ILE A 165 -10.41 -13.06 4.07
N ASP A 166 -11.67 -12.77 3.80
CA ASP A 166 -12.77 -12.82 4.75
C ASP A 166 -13.16 -14.25 5.16
N LYS A 167 -12.95 -15.23 4.30
CA LYS A 167 -13.32 -16.62 4.54
C LYS A 167 -12.15 -17.50 4.94
N ASP A 168 -11.00 -17.30 4.27
CA ASP A 168 -9.87 -18.24 4.37
C ASP A 168 -8.79 -17.75 5.35
N ILE A 169 -8.67 -16.42 5.57
CA ILE A 169 -7.64 -15.84 6.43
C ILE A 169 -8.20 -15.26 7.72
N ASN A 170 -9.43 -14.75 7.69
CA ASN A 170 -10.08 -14.15 8.86
C ASN A 170 -11.51 -14.71 9.01
N PRO A 171 -11.67 -16.01 9.31
CA PRO A 171 -12.97 -16.57 9.59
C PRO A 171 -13.54 -15.92 10.85
N ALA A 172 -14.77 -15.45 10.78
CA ALA A 172 -15.50 -14.79 11.87
C ALA A 172 -15.71 -15.71 13.08
#